data_26d7556f7a204a3e9b65d6de6ef519eb
#
_entry.id   26d7556f7a204a3e9b65d6de6ef519eb
#
_cell.length_a   1.000
_cell.length_b   1.000
_cell.length_c   1.000
_cell.angle_alpha   90.00
_cell.angle_beta   90.00
_cell.angle_gamma   90.00
#
_symmetry.space_group_name_H-M   'P 1'
#
loop_
_entity.id
_entity.type
_entity.pdbx_description
1 polymer ?
#
loop_
_entity_poly.entity_id
_entity_poly.type
_entity_poly.pdbx_seq_one_letter_code
_entity_poly.pdbx_strand_id
1 'polypeptide(L)'
;MRIIRPKKLKVGDLVTVVSPSQPVASRRNFKRGIRTLESLGLEVIPSKNVEAVFGMYEAGTAQQRAADLNEAFANDEVKAIFMSGGGFLANKVLPLLDYELIRKNPKIIIGFSDGATLLNAIFAKTGLITFHGFSVEHFFKRSTPYTVDSFLKIVEEGGVEFRPRTNWRILKGGRATGRLLGGNLLSFVNLLGTSYCPDLRRSILFFEEHDDYSEDVENSLTRLINAEILAGDYVQGIIFGKLVNIGLGSNDPDTKQWKKPKGFTMYQILKRRFEPYQIPILANVDFGLINTSLTIPIGIEAVMDTTKHQTRPFLKLTQPAVR
;
A
#
# COMPACT_ATOMS: atom_id res chain seq x y z
N MET A 1 5.04 -20.95 0.70
CA MET A 1 4.82 -20.24 1.99
C MET A 1 3.36 -20.42 2.42
N ARG A 2 3.11 -20.67 3.71
CA ARG A 2 1.74 -20.75 4.27
C ARG A 2 1.19 -19.33 4.42
N ILE A 3 -0.01 -19.07 3.93
CA ILE A 3 -0.70 -17.78 4.10
C ILE A 3 -1.34 -17.71 5.49
N ILE A 4 -1.10 -16.62 6.18
CA ILE A 4 -1.61 -16.35 7.52
C ILE A 4 -2.58 -15.18 7.45
N ARG A 5 -3.83 -15.41 7.85
CA ARG A 5 -4.85 -14.37 7.96
C ARG A 5 -4.92 -13.88 9.40
N PRO A 6 -4.84 -12.56 9.64
CA PRO A 6 -5.07 -12.03 10.99
C PRO A 6 -6.53 -12.25 11.41
N LYS A 7 -6.80 -12.10 12.71
CA LYS A 7 -8.18 -12.10 13.21
C LYS A 7 -8.92 -10.85 12.74
N LYS A 8 -10.24 -10.97 12.62
CA LYS A 8 -11.15 -9.83 12.36
C LYS A 8 -11.00 -8.75 13.43
N LEU A 9 -11.15 -7.50 13.03
CA LEU A 9 -11.24 -6.36 13.93
C LEU A 9 -12.70 -6.21 14.41
N LYS A 10 -12.87 -5.78 15.65
CA LYS A 10 -14.19 -5.61 16.29
C LYS A 10 -14.24 -4.29 17.04
N VAL A 11 -15.45 -3.78 17.23
CA VAL A 11 -15.70 -2.66 18.15
C VAL A 11 -15.21 -3.05 19.55
N GLY A 12 -14.52 -2.14 20.21
CA GLY A 12 -13.87 -2.34 21.52
C GLY A 12 -12.46 -2.92 21.46
N ASP A 13 -11.98 -3.33 20.28
CA ASP A 13 -10.61 -3.83 20.14
C ASP A 13 -9.56 -2.73 20.38
N LEU A 14 -8.53 -3.07 21.15
CA LEU A 14 -7.35 -2.23 21.32
C LEU A 14 -6.49 -2.26 20.06
N VAL A 15 -6.13 -1.07 19.59
CA VAL A 15 -5.25 -0.88 18.44
C VAL A 15 -4.10 0.09 18.79
N THR A 16 -2.98 -0.05 18.11
CA THR A 16 -1.85 0.85 18.30
C THR A 16 -1.47 1.59 17.03
N VAL A 17 -0.82 2.74 17.19
CA VAL A 17 -0.29 3.53 16.08
C VAL A 17 1.23 3.62 16.20
N VAL A 18 1.95 3.28 15.14
CA VAL A 18 3.40 3.30 15.05
C VAL A 18 3.88 4.27 13.96
N SER A 19 5.08 4.81 14.10
CA SER A 19 5.72 5.67 13.09
C SER A 19 6.96 4.98 12.52
N PRO A 20 6.82 4.10 11.52
CA PRO A 20 7.94 3.26 11.08
C PRO A 20 8.93 3.97 10.13
N SER A 21 8.64 5.17 9.67
CA SER A 21 9.43 5.92 8.71
C SER A 21 9.67 7.36 9.16
N GLN A 22 8.89 8.33 8.69
CA GLN A 22 9.03 9.73 9.05
C GLN A 22 8.30 10.08 10.36
N PRO A 23 8.70 11.19 11.03
CA PRO A 23 7.98 11.71 12.19
C PRO A 23 6.54 12.09 11.84
N VAL A 24 5.68 12.15 12.86
CA VAL A 24 4.36 12.76 12.74
C VAL A 24 4.53 14.21 12.24
N ALA A 25 4.11 14.45 11.01
CA ALA A 25 4.28 15.76 10.36
C ALA A 25 3.34 16.83 10.96
N SER A 26 2.18 16.43 11.44
CA SER A 26 1.19 17.30 12.04
C SER A 26 0.51 16.66 13.24
N ARG A 27 0.90 17.05 14.46
CA ARG A 27 0.24 16.59 15.70
C ARG A 27 -1.28 16.83 15.68
N ARG A 28 -1.73 17.94 15.08
CA ARG A 28 -3.15 18.24 14.94
C ARG A 28 -3.86 17.20 14.08
N ASN A 29 -3.27 16.85 12.94
CA ASN A 29 -3.83 15.86 12.01
C ASN A 29 -3.77 14.47 12.62
N PHE A 30 -2.67 14.12 13.27
CA PHE A 30 -2.48 12.85 13.97
C PHE A 30 -3.56 12.66 15.04
N LYS A 31 -3.79 13.64 15.94
CA LYS A 31 -4.86 13.57 16.93
C LYS A 31 -6.26 13.46 16.31
N ARG A 32 -6.49 14.08 15.15
CA ARG A 32 -7.76 13.93 14.43
C ARG A 32 -7.90 12.52 13.85
N GLY A 33 -6.83 11.95 13.32
CA GLY A 33 -6.82 10.57 12.82
C GLY A 33 -7.12 9.57 13.93
N ILE A 34 -6.52 9.75 15.12
CA ILE A 34 -6.83 8.93 16.31
C ILE A 34 -8.32 9.02 16.63
N ARG A 35 -8.89 10.23 16.77
CA ARG A 35 -10.33 10.40 17.03
C ARG A 35 -11.21 9.76 15.96
N THR A 36 -10.76 9.73 14.72
CA THR A 36 -11.49 9.03 13.66
C THR A 36 -11.49 7.52 13.89
N LEU A 37 -10.38 6.91 14.31
CA LEU A 37 -10.33 5.50 14.69
C LEU A 37 -11.21 5.22 15.93
N GLU A 38 -11.14 6.08 16.93
CA GLU A 38 -11.99 6.00 18.13
C GLU A 38 -13.48 6.10 17.79
N SER A 39 -13.85 6.95 16.81
CA SER A 39 -15.24 7.07 16.35
C SER A 39 -15.77 5.82 15.63
N LEU A 40 -14.89 4.91 15.22
CA LEU A 40 -15.23 3.58 14.72
C LEU A 40 -15.38 2.55 15.85
N GLY A 41 -15.30 2.99 17.12
CA GLY A 41 -15.45 2.15 18.29
C GLY A 41 -14.16 1.42 18.70
N LEU A 42 -13.00 1.83 18.23
CA LEU A 42 -11.70 1.25 18.60
C LEU A 42 -11.10 1.96 19.80
N GLU A 43 -10.40 1.23 20.65
CA GLU A 43 -9.54 1.81 21.68
C GLU A 43 -8.14 2.06 21.08
N VAL A 44 -7.62 3.29 21.14
CA VAL A 44 -6.38 3.66 20.46
C VAL A 44 -5.31 4.07 21.45
N ILE A 45 -4.23 3.29 21.53
CA ILE A 45 -3.05 3.60 22.33
C ILE A 45 -1.84 3.70 21.39
N PRO A 46 -1.32 4.92 21.11
CA PRO A 46 -0.12 5.09 20.30
C PRO A 46 1.11 4.45 20.95
N SER A 47 2.04 3.95 20.13
CA SER A 47 3.30 3.39 20.62
C SER A 47 4.18 4.43 21.31
N LYS A 48 5.13 3.97 22.10
CA LYS A 48 6.01 4.81 22.93
C LYS A 48 6.77 5.86 22.12
N ASN A 49 7.27 5.50 20.95
CA ASN A 49 8.11 6.38 20.14
C ASN A 49 7.36 6.99 18.94
N VAL A 50 6.02 6.94 18.90
CA VAL A 50 5.21 7.37 17.74
C VAL A 50 5.46 8.83 17.32
N GLU A 51 5.74 9.73 18.26
CA GLU A 51 6.08 11.14 18.01
C GLU A 51 7.58 11.44 18.11
N ALA A 52 8.44 10.42 18.16
CA ALA A 52 9.89 10.60 18.22
C ALA A 52 10.42 11.24 16.92
N VAL A 53 11.51 12.00 17.06
CA VAL A 53 12.23 12.63 15.94
C VAL A 53 13.71 12.34 16.10
N PHE A 54 14.34 11.92 15.00
CA PHE A 54 15.78 11.70 14.93
C PHE A 54 16.34 12.30 13.63
N GLY A 55 17.33 13.17 13.76
CA GLY A 55 17.82 13.93 12.61
C GLY A 55 16.74 14.82 12.01
N MET A 56 16.69 14.90 10.67
CA MET A 56 15.79 15.80 9.96
C MET A 56 14.44 15.17 9.58
N TYR A 57 14.38 13.83 9.40
CA TYR A 57 13.24 13.17 8.74
C TYR A 57 12.95 11.75 9.24
N GLU A 58 13.55 11.28 10.33
CA GLU A 58 13.29 9.94 10.89
C GLU A 58 12.43 10.03 12.16
N ALA A 59 11.47 9.12 12.29
CA ALA A 59 10.66 8.96 13.50
C ALA A 59 11.42 8.19 14.59
N GLY A 60 12.41 8.82 15.20
CA GLY A 60 13.35 8.12 16.09
C GLY A 60 14.36 7.27 15.33
N THR A 61 15.24 6.57 16.06
CA THR A 61 16.21 5.65 15.47
C THR A 61 15.53 4.43 14.85
N ALA A 62 16.21 3.72 13.94
CA ALA A 62 15.67 2.49 13.37
C ALA A 62 15.35 1.44 14.45
N GLN A 63 16.16 1.38 15.52
CA GLN A 63 15.95 0.51 16.67
C GLN A 63 14.65 0.86 17.42
N GLN A 64 14.39 2.13 17.67
CA GLN A 64 13.15 2.58 18.34
C GLN A 64 11.92 2.24 17.50
N ARG A 65 11.98 2.50 16.19
CA ARG A 65 10.88 2.17 15.26
C ARG A 65 10.61 0.66 15.18
N ALA A 66 11.68 -0.15 15.16
CA ALA A 66 11.55 -1.60 15.18
C ALA A 66 11.03 -2.13 16.52
N ALA A 67 11.47 -1.54 17.65
CA ALA A 67 10.99 -1.89 18.96
C ALA A 67 9.48 -1.66 19.08
N ASP A 68 8.98 -0.50 18.67
CA ASP A 68 7.54 -0.20 18.65
C ASP A 68 6.74 -1.23 17.85
N LEU A 69 7.24 -1.64 16.68
CA LEU A 69 6.58 -2.68 15.87
C LEU A 69 6.62 -4.05 16.53
N ASN A 70 7.79 -4.48 17.05
CA ASN A 70 7.93 -5.77 17.72
C ASN A 70 7.06 -5.82 18.98
N GLU A 71 7.04 -4.76 19.81
CA GLU A 71 6.17 -4.65 20.98
C GLU A 71 4.69 -4.70 20.60
N ALA A 72 4.29 -4.00 19.53
CA ALA A 72 2.92 -4.05 19.03
C ALA A 72 2.48 -5.46 18.61
N PHE A 73 3.39 -6.22 17.99
CA PHE A 73 3.12 -7.63 17.65
C PHE A 73 3.18 -8.55 18.88
N ALA A 74 4.02 -8.26 19.87
CA ALA A 74 4.15 -9.06 21.10
C ALA A 74 2.95 -8.90 22.03
N ASN A 75 2.34 -7.73 22.09
CA ASN A 75 1.23 -7.45 23.00
C ASN A 75 -0.06 -8.13 22.56
N ASP A 76 -0.52 -9.15 23.28
CA ASP A 76 -1.73 -9.93 22.94
C ASP A 76 -3.03 -9.12 22.98
N GLU A 77 -3.08 -7.99 23.68
CA GLU A 77 -4.25 -7.12 23.74
C GLU A 77 -4.42 -6.33 22.43
N VAL A 78 -3.33 -5.94 21.78
CA VAL A 78 -3.36 -5.22 20.50
C VAL A 78 -3.87 -6.11 19.38
N LYS A 79 -4.93 -5.69 18.68
CA LYS A 79 -5.58 -6.42 17.58
C LYS A 79 -5.19 -5.89 16.21
N ALA A 80 -4.88 -4.58 16.12
CA ALA A 80 -4.43 -3.97 14.88
C ALA A 80 -3.33 -2.92 15.11
N ILE A 81 -2.47 -2.75 14.09
CA ILE A 81 -1.36 -1.82 14.06
C ILE A 81 -1.58 -0.87 12.88
N PHE A 82 -1.67 0.43 13.17
CA PHE A 82 -1.82 1.47 12.15
C PHE A 82 -0.53 2.27 12.01
N MET A 83 -0.15 2.62 10.79
CA MET A 83 0.99 3.51 10.56
C MET A 83 0.54 4.98 10.63
N SER A 84 1.30 5.81 11.32
CA SER A 84 1.01 7.24 11.49
C SER A 84 1.06 7.99 10.16
N GLY A 85 2.09 7.76 9.38
CA GLY A 85 2.41 8.44 8.13
C GLY A 85 3.21 7.58 7.17
N GLY A 86 3.73 8.21 6.12
CA GLY A 86 4.65 7.62 5.16
C GLY A 86 6.11 8.00 5.43
N GLY A 87 6.88 8.28 4.37
CA GLY A 87 8.30 8.66 4.39
C GLY A 87 9.11 7.95 3.32
N PHE A 88 10.41 7.68 3.62
CA PHE A 88 11.34 7.04 2.68
C PHE A 88 12.28 6.01 3.33
N LEU A 89 12.19 5.80 4.65
CA LEU A 89 13.18 5.05 5.43
C LEU A 89 12.61 3.87 6.23
N ALA A 90 11.43 3.40 5.86
CA ALA A 90 10.86 2.18 6.45
C ALA A 90 11.75 0.94 6.18
N ASN A 91 12.52 0.95 5.11
CA ASN A 91 13.47 -0.11 4.78
C ASN A 91 14.57 -0.31 5.83
N LYS A 92 14.96 0.72 6.59
CA LYS A 92 15.93 0.61 7.69
C LYS A 92 15.45 -0.28 8.83
N VAL A 93 14.15 -0.45 8.98
CA VAL A 93 13.53 -1.24 10.04
C VAL A 93 13.52 -2.73 9.71
N LEU A 94 13.52 -3.09 8.43
CA LEU A 94 13.35 -4.48 7.96
C LEU A 94 14.31 -5.48 8.61
N PRO A 95 15.63 -5.24 8.74
CA PRO A 95 16.54 -6.20 9.36
C PRO A 95 16.39 -6.30 10.88
N LEU A 96 15.63 -5.43 11.53
CA LEU A 96 15.46 -5.34 12.96
C LEU A 96 14.12 -5.94 13.46
N LEU A 97 13.25 -6.36 12.53
CA LEU A 97 11.98 -6.98 12.87
C LEU A 97 12.15 -8.45 13.26
N ASP A 98 11.44 -8.86 14.30
CA ASP A 98 11.30 -10.27 14.68
C ASP A 98 10.17 -10.93 13.86
N TYR A 99 10.51 -11.48 12.71
CA TYR A 99 9.56 -12.14 11.80
C TYR A 99 8.94 -13.42 12.39
N GLU A 100 9.64 -14.10 13.31
CA GLU A 100 9.09 -15.28 14.01
C GLU A 100 8.02 -14.85 15.02
N LEU A 101 8.26 -13.76 15.77
CA LEU A 101 7.28 -13.14 16.64
C LEU A 101 6.03 -12.71 15.84
N ILE A 102 6.21 -12.03 14.73
CA ILE A 102 5.11 -11.60 13.85
C ILE A 102 4.30 -12.79 13.35
N ARG A 103 4.96 -13.86 12.94
CA ARG A 103 4.31 -15.10 12.46
C ARG A 103 3.47 -15.78 13.55
N LYS A 104 3.95 -15.78 14.79
CA LYS A 104 3.25 -16.36 15.95
C LYS A 104 2.08 -15.50 16.43
N ASN A 105 2.14 -14.18 16.23
CA ASN A 105 1.16 -13.20 16.71
C ASN A 105 0.54 -12.42 15.54
N PRO A 106 -0.17 -13.08 14.61
CA PRO A 106 -0.70 -12.43 13.41
C PRO A 106 -1.78 -11.39 13.77
N LYS A 107 -1.52 -10.13 13.42
CA LYS A 107 -2.39 -8.98 13.63
C LYS A 107 -2.65 -8.24 12.32
N ILE A 108 -3.73 -7.49 12.26
CA ILE A 108 -3.95 -6.52 11.19
C ILE A 108 -2.83 -5.48 11.27
N ILE A 109 -2.15 -5.25 10.15
CA ILE A 109 -1.24 -4.11 10.01
C ILE A 109 -1.59 -3.36 8.74
N ILE A 110 -1.85 -2.07 8.88
CA ILE A 110 -2.30 -1.18 7.79
C ILE A 110 -1.39 0.03 7.69
N GLY A 111 -1.06 0.39 6.45
CA GLY A 111 -0.23 1.56 6.14
C GLY A 111 -0.42 2.03 4.71
N PHE A 112 0.30 3.11 4.39
CA PHE A 112 0.24 3.79 3.10
C PHE A 112 1.63 4.34 2.73
N SER A 113 1.85 4.68 1.44
CA SER A 113 3.10 5.27 0.96
C SER A 113 4.30 4.36 1.31
N ASP A 114 5.36 4.85 1.95
CA ASP A 114 6.53 4.07 2.37
C ASP A 114 6.19 2.88 3.29
N GLY A 115 5.02 2.89 3.92
CA GLY A 115 4.47 1.72 4.62
C GLY A 115 4.36 0.47 3.73
N ALA A 116 4.21 0.63 2.41
CA ALA A 116 4.19 -0.48 1.46
C ALA A 116 5.47 -1.33 1.52
N THR A 117 6.63 -0.72 1.81
CA THR A 117 7.90 -1.42 2.05
C THR A 117 7.75 -2.46 3.17
N LEU A 118 7.24 -2.04 4.33
CA LEU A 118 7.02 -2.94 5.48
C LEU A 118 5.96 -3.99 5.22
N LEU A 119 4.83 -3.59 4.63
CA LEU A 119 3.70 -4.48 4.38
C LEU A 119 4.10 -5.65 3.47
N ASN A 120 4.80 -5.38 2.37
CA ASN A 120 5.29 -6.42 1.45
C ASN A 120 6.39 -7.28 2.10
N ALA A 121 7.33 -6.68 2.84
CA ALA A 121 8.40 -7.41 3.52
C ALA A 121 7.87 -8.34 4.62
N ILE A 122 6.93 -7.88 5.44
CA ILE A 122 6.26 -8.71 6.46
C ILE A 122 5.54 -9.88 5.78
N PHE A 123 4.78 -9.63 4.71
CA PHE A 123 4.16 -10.70 3.94
C PHE A 123 5.21 -11.68 3.40
N ALA A 124 6.28 -11.19 2.77
CA ALA A 124 7.34 -12.02 2.18
C ALA A 124 8.01 -12.96 3.21
N LYS A 125 8.25 -12.45 4.42
CA LYS A 125 8.96 -13.19 5.48
C LYS A 125 8.06 -14.11 6.29
N THR A 126 6.77 -13.76 6.44
CA THR A 126 5.89 -14.45 7.40
C THR A 126 4.70 -15.14 6.76
N GLY A 127 4.25 -14.68 5.60
CA GLY A 127 2.98 -15.06 4.99
C GLY A 127 1.77 -14.34 5.59
N LEU A 128 1.95 -13.41 6.51
CA LEU A 128 0.88 -12.61 7.08
C LEU A 128 0.29 -11.67 6.03
N ILE A 129 -1.02 -11.76 5.80
CA ILE A 129 -1.73 -10.79 4.98
C ILE A 129 -1.68 -9.43 5.69
N THR A 130 -1.24 -8.42 4.94
CA THR A 130 -1.12 -7.03 5.39
C THR A 130 -2.01 -6.13 4.54
N PHE A 131 -2.20 -4.86 4.91
CA PHE A 131 -3.22 -4.02 4.29
C PHE A 131 -2.66 -2.68 3.82
N HIS A 132 -2.73 -2.42 2.51
CA HIS A 132 -2.47 -1.10 1.94
C HIS A 132 -3.76 -0.29 1.95
N GLY A 133 -3.76 0.85 2.64
CA GLY A 133 -4.99 1.63 2.79
C GLY A 133 -4.74 3.11 3.05
N PHE A 134 -4.56 3.48 4.30
CA PHE A 134 -4.38 4.87 4.72
C PHE A 134 -3.34 4.98 5.85
N SER A 135 -2.87 6.19 6.09
CA SER A 135 -2.12 6.57 7.28
C SER A 135 -2.98 7.39 8.23
N VAL A 136 -2.72 7.27 9.53
CA VAL A 136 -3.53 7.93 10.58
C VAL A 136 -3.60 9.44 10.39
N GLU A 137 -2.49 10.11 10.05
CA GLU A 137 -2.46 11.55 9.83
C GLU A 137 -3.37 12.04 8.69
N HIS A 138 -3.68 11.16 7.75
CA HIS A 138 -4.51 11.52 6.60
C HIS A 138 -5.94 10.94 6.68
N PHE A 139 -6.18 9.97 7.55
CA PHE A 139 -7.44 9.26 7.62
C PHE A 139 -8.62 10.19 7.88
N PHE A 140 -8.50 11.15 8.81
CA PHE A 140 -9.59 12.08 9.12
C PHE A 140 -10.02 12.95 7.91
N LYS A 141 -9.10 13.28 6.99
CA LYS A 141 -9.42 14.01 5.75
C LYS A 141 -10.03 13.11 4.69
N ARG A 142 -9.77 11.80 4.79
CA ARG A 142 -10.08 10.80 3.78
C ARG A 142 -11.06 9.74 4.27
N SER A 143 -11.59 9.91 5.46
CA SER A 143 -12.64 9.05 6.01
C SER A 143 -14.01 9.34 5.39
N THR A 144 -14.06 9.33 4.06
CA THR A 144 -15.37 9.32 3.37
C THR A 144 -16.09 8.02 3.71
N PRO A 145 -17.42 7.98 3.66
CA PRO A 145 -18.18 6.73 3.90
C PRO A 145 -17.62 5.57 3.06
N TYR A 146 -17.25 5.82 1.83
CA TYR A 146 -16.67 4.78 0.96
C TYR A 146 -15.33 4.23 1.46
N THR A 147 -14.42 5.10 1.92
CA THR A 147 -13.12 4.68 2.45
C THR A 147 -13.28 3.88 3.73
N VAL A 148 -14.15 4.37 4.64
CA VAL A 148 -14.48 3.68 5.90
C VAL A 148 -15.13 2.32 5.61
N ASP A 149 -16.15 2.29 4.75
CA ASP A 149 -16.81 1.04 4.35
C ASP A 149 -15.84 0.03 3.73
N SER A 150 -14.94 0.51 2.86
CA SER A 150 -13.91 -0.36 2.26
C SER A 150 -12.98 -0.95 3.31
N PHE A 151 -12.56 -0.14 4.29
CA PHE A 151 -11.72 -0.60 5.40
C PHE A 151 -12.46 -1.63 6.26
N LEU A 152 -13.65 -1.29 6.77
CA LEU A 152 -14.43 -2.16 7.64
C LEU A 152 -14.79 -3.48 6.96
N LYS A 153 -15.23 -3.46 5.72
CA LYS A 153 -15.51 -4.68 4.94
C LYS A 153 -14.30 -5.60 4.85
N ILE A 154 -13.10 -5.05 4.70
CA ILE A 154 -11.89 -5.86 4.62
C ILE A 154 -11.50 -6.45 5.98
N VAL A 155 -11.55 -5.65 7.05
CA VAL A 155 -11.01 -6.06 8.36
C VAL A 155 -12.04 -6.75 9.27
N GLU A 156 -13.33 -6.54 9.03
CA GLU A 156 -14.43 -7.17 9.80
C GLU A 156 -15.07 -8.34 9.06
N GLU A 157 -15.29 -8.21 7.74
CA GLU A 157 -15.98 -9.23 6.95
C GLU A 157 -15.00 -10.10 6.15
N GLY A 158 -13.79 -9.61 5.88
CA GLY A 158 -12.79 -10.26 5.04
C GLY A 158 -12.75 -9.73 3.61
N GLY A 159 -13.67 -8.82 3.27
CA GLY A 159 -13.78 -8.15 1.98
C GLY A 159 -14.15 -9.08 0.86
N VAL A 160 -14.38 -8.56 -0.35
CA VAL A 160 -14.92 -9.39 -1.38
C VAL A 160 -14.70 -8.93 -2.80
N GLU A 161 -15.46 -7.93 -3.25
CA GLU A 161 -15.45 -7.48 -4.63
C GLU A 161 -15.40 -5.96 -4.67
N PHE A 162 -14.42 -5.46 -5.39
CA PHE A 162 -14.27 -4.03 -5.63
C PHE A 162 -14.80 -3.70 -7.02
N ARG A 163 -15.68 -2.71 -7.07
CA ARG A 163 -16.25 -2.18 -8.31
C ARG A 163 -15.99 -0.69 -8.42
N PRO A 164 -15.91 -0.16 -9.65
CA PRO A 164 -15.64 1.26 -9.87
C PRO A 164 -16.65 2.18 -9.17
N ARG A 165 -16.14 3.12 -8.40
CA ARG A 165 -16.84 4.32 -7.96
C ARG A 165 -16.47 5.53 -8.81
N THR A 166 -15.25 5.50 -9.38
CA THR A 166 -14.80 6.47 -10.38
C THR A 166 -14.64 5.77 -11.74
N ASN A 167 -14.14 6.48 -12.71
CA ASN A 167 -13.94 5.96 -14.06
C ASN A 167 -12.62 5.14 -14.12
N TRP A 168 -12.67 3.87 -13.73
CA TRP A 168 -11.55 2.94 -13.95
C TRP A 168 -11.31 2.79 -15.45
N ARG A 169 -10.06 2.73 -15.85
CA ARG A 169 -9.64 2.69 -17.25
C ARG A 169 -9.00 1.35 -17.59
N ILE A 170 -9.54 0.66 -18.57
CA ILE A 170 -8.93 -0.53 -19.14
C ILE A 170 -7.85 -0.07 -20.12
N LEU A 171 -6.58 -0.28 -19.80
CA LEU A 171 -5.47 -0.04 -20.72
C LEU A 171 -5.24 -1.25 -21.62
N LYS A 172 -5.38 -2.46 -21.06
CA LYS A 172 -5.35 -3.73 -21.79
C LYS A 172 -6.39 -4.67 -21.20
N GLY A 173 -7.28 -5.19 -22.05
CA GLY A 173 -8.34 -6.10 -21.63
C GLY A 173 -7.83 -7.51 -21.37
N GLY A 174 -8.52 -8.23 -20.49
CA GLY A 174 -8.23 -9.63 -20.17
C GLY A 174 -8.70 -10.01 -18.77
N ARG A 175 -8.41 -11.23 -18.39
CA ARG A 175 -8.69 -11.75 -17.05
C ARG A 175 -7.39 -12.26 -16.43
N ALA A 176 -7.16 -11.93 -15.17
CA ALA A 176 -6.02 -12.40 -14.40
C ALA A 176 -6.47 -12.97 -13.07
N THR A 177 -5.79 -14.02 -12.62
CA THR A 177 -5.90 -14.55 -11.27
C THR A 177 -4.51 -14.60 -10.68
N GLY A 178 -4.32 -14.03 -9.50
CA GLY A 178 -3.01 -13.98 -8.86
C GLY A 178 -3.04 -13.34 -7.51
N ARG A 179 -1.91 -13.40 -6.83
CA ARG A 179 -1.71 -12.79 -5.52
C ARG A 179 -1.52 -11.28 -5.64
N LEU A 180 -2.28 -10.52 -4.87
CA LEU A 180 -2.14 -9.07 -4.82
C LEU A 180 -0.85 -8.69 -4.09
N LEU A 181 0.06 -8.00 -4.77
CA LEU A 181 1.32 -7.48 -4.22
C LEU A 181 1.54 -6.06 -4.74
N GLY A 182 2.08 -5.17 -3.91
CA GLY A 182 2.32 -3.80 -4.35
C GLY A 182 2.03 -2.74 -3.29
N GLY A 183 1.51 -1.61 -3.71
CA GLY A 183 1.25 -0.40 -2.92
C GLY A 183 1.87 0.82 -3.59
N ASN A 184 2.62 1.65 -2.84
CA ASN A 184 3.37 2.73 -3.45
C ASN A 184 4.48 2.17 -4.36
N LEU A 185 4.56 2.68 -5.59
CA LEU A 185 5.43 2.14 -6.64
C LEU A 185 6.91 2.23 -6.25
N LEU A 186 7.38 3.43 -5.86
CA LEU A 186 8.79 3.64 -5.47
C LEU A 186 9.17 2.75 -4.29
N SER A 187 8.32 2.69 -3.29
CA SER A 187 8.54 1.86 -2.09
C SER A 187 8.63 0.37 -2.42
N PHE A 188 7.81 -0.11 -3.35
CA PHE A 188 7.83 -1.51 -3.79
C PHE A 188 9.08 -1.85 -4.60
N VAL A 189 9.47 -1.01 -5.56
CA VAL A 189 10.63 -1.30 -6.42
C VAL A 189 11.95 -1.30 -5.64
N ASN A 190 12.00 -0.62 -4.49
CA ASN A 190 13.15 -0.66 -3.58
C ASN A 190 13.35 -2.03 -2.90
N LEU A 191 12.36 -2.91 -2.94
CA LEU A 191 12.49 -4.28 -2.45
C LEU A 191 13.08 -5.24 -3.49
N LEU A 192 13.05 -4.90 -4.78
CA LEU A 192 13.52 -5.77 -5.85
C LEU A 192 15.00 -6.14 -5.65
N GLY A 193 15.30 -7.43 -5.80
CA GLY A 193 16.65 -7.97 -5.59
C GLY A 193 17.04 -8.16 -4.11
N THR A 194 16.17 -7.84 -3.16
CA THR A 194 16.41 -8.08 -1.72
C THR A 194 15.69 -9.33 -1.24
N SER A 195 16.11 -9.85 -0.10
CA SER A 195 15.42 -10.98 0.57
C SER A 195 14.06 -10.60 1.18
N TYR A 196 13.67 -9.34 1.09
CA TYR A 196 12.39 -8.78 1.57
C TYR A 196 11.36 -8.64 0.46
N CYS A 197 11.77 -8.85 -0.81
CA CYS A 197 10.84 -8.89 -1.93
C CYS A 197 9.98 -10.16 -1.86
N PRO A 198 8.64 -10.06 -1.95
CA PRO A 198 7.80 -11.25 -2.05
C PRO A 198 8.05 -12.00 -3.37
N ASP A 199 7.72 -13.29 -3.37
CA ASP A 199 7.72 -14.07 -4.62
C ASP A 199 6.62 -13.55 -5.56
N LEU A 200 7.05 -12.99 -6.70
CA LEU A 200 6.17 -12.31 -7.66
C LEU A 200 5.52 -13.27 -8.65
N ARG A 201 5.84 -14.57 -8.60
CA ARG A 201 5.23 -15.56 -9.49
C ARG A 201 3.73 -15.67 -9.26
N ARG A 202 2.96 -15.63 -10.34
CA ARG A 202 1.50 -15.67 -10.34
C ARG A 202 0.89 -14.56 -9.49
N SER A 203 1.41 -13.34 -9.62
CA SER A 203 0.90 -12.16 -8.92
C SER A 203 0.09 -11.24 -9.83
N ILE A 204 -0.79 -10.46 -9.22
CA ILE A 204 -1.35 -9.24 -9.75
C ILE A 204 -0.69 -8.10 -8.98
N LEU A 205 0.11 -7.30 -9.69
CA LEU A 205 0.74 -6.14 -9.07
C LEU A 205 -0.22 -4.96 -9.04
N PHE A 206 -0.23 -4.22 -7.93
CA PHE A 206 -1.01 -2.99 -7.84
C PHE A 206 -0.14 -1.84 -7.35
N PHE A 207 -0.24 -0.68 -8.01
CA PHE A 207 0.62 0.46 -7.76
C PHE A 207 -0.15 1.78 -7.74
N GLU A 208 0.20 2.64 -6.83
CA GLU A 208 -0.15 4.05 -6.81
C GLU A 208 1.13 4.88 -6.63
N GLU A 209 1.07 6.16 -6.96
CA GLU A 209 2.17 7.09 -6.68
C GLU A 209 1.63 8.49 -6.48
N HIS A 210 2.33 9.29 -5.68
CA HIS A 210 1.90 10.65 -5.39
C HIS A 210 3.08 11.56 -5.06
N ASP A 211 2.90 12.85 -5.40
CA ASP A 211 3.82 13.93 -5.08
C ASP A 211 5.26 13.64 -5.57
N ASP A 212 5.36 13.04 -6.75
CA ASP A 212 6.59 12.59 -7.38
C ASP A 212 6.78 13.19 -8.77
N TYR A 213 7.94 13.00 -9.37
CA TYR A 213 8.22 13.43 -10.73
C TYR A 213 7.87 12.31 -11.73
N SER A 214 7.44 12.70 -12.92
CA SER A 214 7.10 11.73 -13.98
C SER A 214 8.28 10.86 -14.38
N GLU A 215 9.48 11.40 -14.37
CA GLU A 215 10.74 10.67 -14.63
C GLU A 215 11.06 9.64 -13.54
N ASP A 216 10.76 9.92 -12.28
CA ASP A 216 10.98 8.97 -11.19
C ASP A 216 9.96 7.82 -11.25
N VAL A 217 8.71 8.14 -11.58
CA VAL A 217 7.70 7.11 -11.87
C VAL A 217 8.13 6.25 -13.06
N GLU A 218 8.59 6.87 -14.15
CA GLU A 218 9.05 6.14 -15.33
C GLU A 218 10.32 5.32 -15.05
N ASN A 219 11.25 5.82 -14.24
CA ASN A 219 12.41 5.09 -13.78
C ASN A 219 12.01 3.86 -12.95
N SER A 220 11.05 4.02 -12.03
CA SER A 220 10.53 2.91 -11.22
C SER A 220 9.86 1.84 -12.09
N LEU A 221 9.09 2.23 -13.10
CA LEU A 221 8.52 1.31 -14.09
C LEU A 221 9.61 0.60 -14.89
N THR A 222 10.69 1.32 -15.25
CA THR A 222 11.83 0.74 -15.97
C THR A 222 12.55 -0.30 -15.12
N ARG A 223 12.70 -0.08 -13.80
CA ARG A 223 13.27 -1.07 -12.87
C ARG A 223 12.42 -2.34 -12.81
N LEU A 224 11.09 -2.23 -12.79
CA LEU A 224 10.20 -3.40 -12.87
C LEU A 224 10.41 -4.18 -14.18
N ILE A 225 10.52 -3.47 -15.30
CA ILE A 225 10.74 -4.08 -16.63
C ILE A 225 12.11 -4.77 -16.70
N ASN A 226 13.17 -4.09 -16.29
CA ASN A 226 14.54 -4.60 -16.32
C ASN A 226 14.77 -5.76 -15.33
N ALA A 227 13.95 -5.88 -14.30
CA ALA A 227 13.95 -7.04 -13.40
C ALA A 227 13.28 -8.28 -14.02
N GLU A 228 12.84 -8.20 -15.28
CA GLU A 228 12.23 -9.26 -16.08
C GLU A 228 11.00 -9.92 -15.44
N ILE A 229 10.41 -9.26 -14.42
CA ILE A 229 9.25 -9.79 -13.69
C ILE A 229 7.96 -9.82 -14.51
N LEU A 230 7.94 -9.13 -15.65
CA LEU A 230 6.82 -9.13 -16.61
C LEU A 230 6.94 -10.24 -17.65
N ALA A 231 8.04 -11.00 -17.64
CA ALA A 231 8.25 -12.13 -18.56
C ALA A 231 7.67 -13.42 -17.99
N GLY A 232 7.14 -14.26 -18.88
CA GLY A 232 6.61 -15.57 -18.52
C GLY A 232 5.44 -15.53 -17.53
N ASP A 233 5.44 -16.44 -16.55
CA ASP A 233 4.35 -16.65 -15.59
C ASP A 233 4.47 -15.82 -14.30
N TYR A 234 5.36 -14.83 -14.25
CA TYR A 234 5.55 -14.04 -13.04
C TYR A 234 4.32 -13.19 -12.75
N VAL A 235 4.08 -12.15 -13.54
CA VAL A 235 2.99 -11.19 -13.31
C VAL A 235 1.83 -11.53 -14.24
N GLN A 236 0.66 -11.76 -13.66
CA GLN A 236 -0.56 -12.12 -14.38
C GLN A 236 -1.39 -10.89 -14.79
N GLY A 237 -1.17 -9.75 -14.13
CA GLY A 237 -1.85 -8.50 -14.41
C GLY A 237 -1.33 -7.35 -13.59
N ILE A 238 -1.65 -6.12 -14.00
CA ILE A 238 -1.25 -4.91 -13.29
C ILE A 238 -2.45 -4.00 -13.06
N ILE A 239 -2.52 -3.43 -11.86
CA ILE A 239 -3.53 -2.46 -11.46
C ILE A 239 -2.82 -1.17 -11.07
N PHE A 240 -3.10 -0.08 -11.75
CA PHE A 240 -2.67 1.25 -11.33
C PHE A 240 -3.83 1.96 -10.63
N GLY A 241 -3.61 2.40 -9.41
CA GLY A 241 -4.45 3.32 -8.68
C GLY A 241 -4.36 4.75 -9.22
N LYS A 242 -4.55 5.70 -8.35
CA LYS A 242 -4.38 7.11 -8.71
C LYS A 242 -2.90 7.48 -8.71
N LEU A 243 -2.50 8.16 -9.76
CA LEU A 243 -1.21 8.84 -9.86
C LEU A 243 -1.48 10.32 -9.60
N VAL A 244 -1.21 10.77 -8.37
CA VAL A 244 -1.65 12.07 -7.86
C VAL A 244 -0.48 13.03 -7.80
N ASN A 245 -0.64 14.25 -8.30
CA ASN A 245 0.40 15.28 -8.31
C ASN A 245 1.72 14.81 -8.94
N ILE A 246 1.65 13.99 -9.99
CA ILE A 246 2.83 13.61 -10.75
C ILE A 246 3.21 14.76 -11.67
N GLY A 247 4.31 15.41 -11.34
CA GLY A 247 4.79 16.62 -12.00
C GLY A 247 5.86 16.34 -13.04
N LEU A 248 6.16 17.36 -13.83
CA LEU A 248 7.34 17.43 -14.68
C LEU A 248 8.44 18.14 -13.88
N GLY A 249 9.53 17.44 -13.57
CA GLY A 249 10.79 17.96 -13.01
C GLY A 249 10.67 19.06 -11.95
N SER A 250 11.65 19.16 -11.12
CA SER A 250 11.71 19.98 -9.92
C SER A 250 11.14 21.40 -10.05
N ASN A 251 10.62 21.93 -8.94
CA ASN A 251 10.46 23.37 -8.72
C ASN A 251 11.83 24.11 -8.68
N ASP A 252 12.90 23.46 -9.15
CA ASP A 252 14.21 24.03 -9.26
C ASP A 252 14.16 25.21 -10.25
N PRO A 253 14.57 26.42 -9.82
CA PRO A 253 14.60 27.59 -10.67
C PRO A 253 15.39 27.39 -11.97
N ASP A 254 16.40 26.54 -11.95
CA ASP A 254 17.24 26.25 -13.10
C ASP A 254 16.56 25.33 -14.12
N THR A 255 15.54 24.55 -13.70
CA THR A 255 14.74 23.72 -14.61
C THR A 255 13.50 24.46 -15.17
N LYS A 256 13.23 25.70 -14.79
CA LYS A 256 12.17 26.56 -15.40
C LYS A 256 12.28 26.73 -16.92
N GLN A 257 13.44 26.37 -17.50
CA GLN A 257 13.63 26.36 -18.93
C GLN A 257 12.96 25.19 -19.66
N TRP A 258 12.56 24.14 -18.93
CA TRP A 258 11.82 23.02 -19.50
C TRP A 258 10.36 23.48 -19.67
N LYS A 259 10.08 24.18 -20.79
CA LYS A 259 8.70 24.43 -21.23
C LYS A 259 7.97 23.11 -21.13
N LYS A 260 6.79 23.10 -20.48
CA LYS A 260 5.90 21.92 -20.44
C LYS A 260 5.96 21.27 -21.82
N PRO A 261 6.60 20.12 -21.97
CA PRO A 261 6.65 19.49 -23.28
C PRO A 261 5.20 19.24 -23.66
N LYS A 262 4.89 19.29 -24.93
CA LYS A 262 3.67 18.70 -25.50
C LYS A 262 3.81 17.18 -25.31
N GLY A 263 3.84 16.73 -24.04
CA GLY A 263 4.23 15.40 -23.63
C GLY A 263 3.05 14.49 -23.43
N PHE A 264 3.34 13.24 -23.26
CA PHE A 264 2.36 12.21 -22.94
C PHE A 264 1.84 12.38 -21.52
N THR A 265 0.55 12.13 -21.33
CA THR A 265 -0.01 11.92 -19.99
C THR A 265 0.54 10.63 -19.39
N MET A 266 0.58 10.51 -18.06
CA MET A 266 1.00 9.27 -17.39
C MET A 266 0.26 8.04 -17.93
N TYR A 267 -1.03 8.15 -18.24
CA TYR A 267 -1.77 7.03 -18.86
C TYR A 267 -1.25 6.64 -20.24
N GLN A 268 -0.82 7.60 -21.05
CA GLN A 268 -0.20 7.31 -22.34
C GLN A 268 1.17 6.68 -22.18
N ILE A 269 1.95 7.12 -21.17
CA ILE A 269 3.21 6.50 -20.80
C ILE A 269 2.98 5.05 -20.38
N LEU A 270 2.08 4.81 -19.43
CA LEU A 270 1.74 3.45 -19.00
C LEU A 270 1.32 2.57 -20.17
N LYS A 271 0.41 3.06 -21.03
CA LYS A 271 -0.07 2.29 -22.19
C LYS A 271 1.08 1.91 -23.11
N ARG A 272 1.98 2.84 -23.44
CA ARG A 272 3.14 2.57 -24.31
C ARG A 272 4.15 1.62 -23.68
N ARG A 273 4.47 1.81 -22.39
CA ARG A 273 5.46 0.98 -21.69
C ARG A 273 5.02 -0.47 -21.57
N PHE A 274 3.72 -0.72 -21.40
CA PHE A 274 3.17 -2.06 -21.23
C PHE A 274 2.55 -2.66 -22.50
N GLU A 275 2.58 -1.95 -23.62
CA GLU A 275 2.06 -2.44 -24.91
C GLU A 275 2.64 -3.81 -25.33
N PRO A 276 3.96 -4.08 -25.18
CA PRO A 276 4.54 -5.37 -25.57
C PRO A 276 4.04 -6.56 -24.76
N TYR A 277 3.54 -6.33 -23.53
CA TYR A 277 3.19 -7.41 -22.62
C TYR A 277 1.74 -7.86 -22.81
N GLN A 278 1.50 -9.18 -22.76
CA GLN A 278 0.18 -9.78 -22.98
C GLN A 278 -0.61 -10.00 -21.69
N ILE A 279 -0.47 -9.10 -20.72
CA ILE A 279 -1.16 -9.13 -19.43
C ILE A 279 -2.24 -8.06 -19.35
N PRO A 280 -3.40 -8.31 -18.71
CA PRO A 280 -4.43 -7.30 -18.52
C PRO A 280 -3.95 -6.17 -17.60
N ILE A 281 -4.33 -4.95 -17.94
CA ILE A 281 -3.93 -3.74 -17.22
C ILE A 281 -5.14 -2.86 -16.96
N LEU A 282 -5.38 -2.60 -15.68
CA LEU A 282 -6.41 -1.71 -15.18
C LEU A 282 -5.76 -0.47 -14.58
N ALA A 283 -6.30 0.71 -14.86
CA ALA A 283 -5.76 1.96 -14.34
C ALA A 283 -6.86 2.87 -13.79
N ASN A 284 -6.45 3.89 -13.05
CA ASN A 284 -7.33 4.84 -12.40
C ASN A 284 -8.26 4.19 -11.36
N VAL A 285 -7.83 3.10 -10.73
CA VAL A 285 -8.58 2.41 -9.68
C VAL A 285 -8.62 3.27 -8.42
N ASP A 286 -9.65 3.09 -7.61
CA ASP A 286 -9.96 3.95 -6.47
C ASP A 286 -9.06 3.66 -5.24
N PHE A 287 -7.74 3.71 -5.39
CA PHE A 287 -6.78 3.71 -4.29
C PHE A 287 -5.61 4.64 -4.57
N GLY A 288 -4.90 5.05 -3.53
CA GLY A 288 -3.82 6.05 -3.56
C GLY A 288 -4.10 7.24 -2.66
N LEU A 289 -3.38 8.34 -2.88
CA LEU A 289 -3.50 9.57 -2.07
C LEU A 289 -4.77 10.38 -2.41
N ILE A 290 -5.94 9.78 -2.21
CA ILE A 290 -7.26 10.36 -2.53
C ILE A 290 -8.24 10.25 -1.37
N ASN A 291 -9.32 11.04 -1.45
CA ASN A 291 -10.36 11.01 -0.41
C ASN A 291 -11.24 9.75 -0.44
N THR A 292 -11.34 9.09 -1.60
CA THR A 292 -12.17 7.91 -1.81
C THR A 292 -11.25 6.74 -2.14
N SER A 293 -10.68 6.10 -1.12
CA SER A 293 -9.64 5.08 -1.29
C SER A 293 -10.08 3.71 -0.79
N LEU A 294 -9.78 2.71 -1.58
CA LEU A 294 -9.92 1.29 -1.21
C LEU A 294 -8.81 0.87 -0.26
N THR A 295 -9.13 -0.02 0.66
CA THR A 295 -8.14 -0.80 1.41
C THR A 295 -7.89 -2.10 0.65
N ILE A 296 -6.65 -2.34 0.24
CA ILE A 296 -6.26 -3.51 -0.56
C ILE A 296 -5.39 -4.44 0.27
N PRO A 297 -5.79 -5.70 0.48
CA PRO A 297 -4.97 -6.67 1.19
C PRO A 297 -3.80 -7.15 0.32
N ILE A 298 -2.61 -7.20 0.89
CA ILE A 298 -1.38 -7.71 0.28
C ILE A 298 -1.23 -9.19 0.64
N GLY A 299 -0.94 -10.03 -0.34
CA GLY A 299 -0.70 -11.45 -0.14
C GLY A 299 -1.91 -12.35 -0.37
N ILE A 300 -3.10 -11.79 -0.60
CA ILE A 300 -4.33 -12.52 -0.89
C ILE A 300 -4.43 -12.82 -2.40
N GLU A 301 -5.04 -13.94 -2.76
CA GLU A 301 -5.36 -14.22 -4.14
C GLU A 301 -6.63 -13.48 -4.58
N ALA A 302 -6.60 -12.91 -5.80
CA ALA A 302 -7.70 -12.17 -6.38
C ALA A 302 -7.87 -12.48 -7.87
N VAL A 303 -9.07 -12.20 -8.38
CA VAL A 303 -9.41 -12.20 -9.80
C VAL A 303 -9.65 -10.76 -10.24
N MET A 304 -8.94 -10.33 -11.26
CA MET A 304 -9.21 -9.11 -12.01
C MET A 304 -9.85 -9.48 -13.35
N ASP A 305 -10.96 -8.87 -13.68
CA ASP A 305 -11.63 -9.07 -14.97
C ASP A 305 -11.89 -7.71 -15.64
N THR A 306 -11.29 -7.53 -16.79
CA THR A 306 -11.38 -6.34 -17.63
C THR A 306 -11.84 -6.69 -19.04
N THR A 307 -12.48 -7.86 -19.24
CA THR A 307 -12.97 -8.28 -20.54
C THR A 307 -14.15 -7.42 -21.02
N LYS A 308 -14.30 -7.33 -22.34
CA LYS A 308 -15.39 -6.55 -22.97
C LYS A 308 -16.80 -7.08 -22.66
N HIS A 309 -16.89 -8.31 -22.18
CA HIS A 309 -18.17 -8.92 -21.81
C HIS A 309 -18.69 -8.42 -20.44
N GLN A 310 -17.85 -7.78 -19.66
CA GLN A 310 -18.24 -7.16 -18.41
C GLN A 310 -18.70 -5.73 -18.66
N THR A 311 -19.84 -5.35 -18.14
CA THR A 311 -20.35 -3.98 -18.18
C THR A 311 -19.45 -3.00 -17.43
N ARG A 312 -18.71 -3.49 -16.43
CA ARG A 312 -17.71 -2.76 -15.66
C ARG A 312 -16.59 -3.71 -15.20
N PRO A 313 -15.32 -3.28 -15.20
CA PRO A 313 -14.23 -4.07 -14.64
C PRO A 313 -14.46 -4.32 -13.14
N PHE A 314 -13.90 -5.41 -12.62
CA PHE A 314 -13.90 -5.68 -11.19
C PHE A 314 -12.59 -6.30 -10.71
N LEU A 315 -12.35 -6.18 -9.42
CA LEU A 315 -11.34 -6.90 -8.66
C LEU A 315 -12.04 -7.65 -7.53
N LYS A 316 -11.89 -8.97 -7.48
CA LYS A 316 -12.55 -9.83 -6.49
C LYS A 316 -11.53 -10.68 -5.75
N LEU A 317 -11.56 -10.66 -4.42
CA LEU A 317 -10.79 -11.59 -3.61
C LEU A 317 -11.38 -13.00 -3.72
N THR A 318 -10.54 -14.03 -3.82
CA THR A 318 -10.98 -15.42 -3.91
C THR A 318 -11.34 -16.02 -2.55
N GLN A 319 -10.87 -15.39 -1.48
CA GLN A 319 -11.12 -15.79 -0.09
C GLN A 319 -11.05 -14.57 0.86
N PRO A 320 -11.59 -14.68 2.09
CA PRO A 320 -11.49 -13.59 3.06
C PRO A 320 -10.04 -13.25 3.43
N ALA A 321 -9.75 -11.95 3.60
CA ALA A 321 -8.42 -11.46 4.02
C ALA A 321 -8.16 -11.61 5.52
N VAL A 322 -9.20 -11.74 6.33
CA VAL A 322 -9.18 -11.99 7.79
C VAL A 322 -9.92 -13.29 8.13
N ARG A 323 -9.77 -13.78 9.37
CA ARG A 323 -10.40 -15.03 9.86
C ARG A 323 -11.17 -14.84 11.15
#